data_664dade1c8168eabb26752bedbedbe82
#
_entry.id   664dade1c8168eabb26752bedbedbe82
#
_cell.length_a   1.000
_cell.length_b   1.000
_cell.length_c   1.000
_cell.angle_alpha   90.00
_cell.angle_beta   90.00
_cell.angle_gamma   90.00
#
_symmetry.space_group_name_H-M   'P 1'
#
loop_
_entity.id
_entity.type
_entity.pdbx_description
1 polymer ?
#
loop_
_entity_poly.entity_id
_entity_poly.type
_entity_poly.pdbx_seq_one_letter_code
_entity_poly.pdbx_strand_id
1 'polypeptide(L)'
;LKQKIRLVIHYLPNGTHRLYFSSDTTVCGKDVYDIYRTRFQIEFCFRDGHQFTGLLDCQARDEKALDFAYNASLAAVNITKVLRKQTRIPFSIGQIKSLMVNAHFIKRFFDLSGIDPNKTLNAKLVKELFGLATDAA
;
A
#
# COMPACT_ATOMS: atom_id res chain seq x y z
N LEU A 1 15.14 -14.07 -32.60
CA LEU A 1 14.17 -12.98 -32.82
C LEU A 1 14.95 -11.67 -33.06
N LYS A 2 14.92 -11.14 -34.30
CA LYS A 2 15.48 -9.83 -34.62
C LYS A 2 14.38 -8.79 -34.44
N GLN A 3 14.31 -8.19 -33.24
CA GLN A 3 13.35 -7.13 -32.94
C GLN A 3 14.11 -5.80 -32.76
N LYS A 4 13.56 -4.73 -33.33
CA LYS A 4 14.07 -3.37 -33.08
C LYS A 4 13.70 -2.98 -31.64
N ILE A 5 14.65 -2.38 -30.94
CA ILE A 5 14.45 -1.83 -29.60
C ILE A 5 14.88 -0.37 -29.57
N ARG A 6 14.27 0.41 -28.70
CA ARG A 6 14.76 1.74 -28.34
C ARG A 6 15.72 1.60 -27.17
N LEU A 7 16.96 2.04 -27.36
CA LEU A 7 17.96 2.12 -26.30
C LEU A 7 18.05 3.56 -25.78
N VAL A 8 18.04 3.73 -24.46
CA VAL A 8 18.17 5.01 -23.77
C VAL A 8 19.39 4.95 -22.87
N ILE A 9 20.32 5.89 -23.03
CA ILE A 9 21.52 6.01 -22.22
C ILE A 9 21.32 7.21 -21.29
N HIS A 10 21.33 6.97 -19.99
CA HIS A 10 21.24 8.00 -18.97
C HIS A 10 22.60 8.19 -18.31
N TYR A 11 23.21 9.34 -18.52
CA TYR A 11 24.47 9.71 -17.91
C TYR A 11 24.22 10.28 -16.51
N LEU A 12 24.97 9.78 -15.53
CA LEU A 12 24.91 10.21 -14.13
C LEU A 12 25.99 11.26 -13.86
N PRO A 13 25.81 12.15 -12.87
CA PRO A 13 26.80 13.19 -12.53
C PRO A 13 28.20 12.67 -12.16
N ASN A 14 28.27 11.42 -11.70
CA ASN A 14 29.53 10.74 -11.36
C ASN A 14 30.28 10.16 -12.56
N GLY A 15 29.87 10.47 -13.80
CA GLY A 15 30.49 9.97 -15.02
C GLY A 15 30.09 8.56 -15.42
N THR A 16 29.28 7.84 -14.62
CA THR A 16 28.75 6.55 -14.97
C THR A 16 27.47 6.69 -15.82
N HIS A 17 27.05 5.61 -16.47
CA HIS A 17 25.82 5.61 -17.26
C HIS A 17 24.96 4.39 -16.93
N ARG A 18 23.67 4.50 -17.19
CA ARG A 18 22.68 3.41 -17.10
C ARG A 18 21.99 3.24 -18.45
N LEU A 19 21.77 2.00 -18.81
CA LEU A 19 21.09 1.64 -20.04
C LEU A 19 19.67 1.19 -19.73
N TYR A 20 18.70 1.73 -20.49
CA TYR A 20 17.32 1.31 -20.46
C TYR A 20 16.89 0.97 -21.89
N PHE A 21 15.93 0.09 -22.04
CA PHE A 21 15.42 -0.25 -23.34
C PHE A 21 13.90 -0.45 -23.33
N SER A 22 13.29 -0.27 -24.48
CA SER A 22 11.88 -0.55 -24.73
C SER A 22 11.72 -1.33 -26.02
N SER A 23 10.82 -2.30 -26.05
CA SER A 23 10.37 -2.94 -27.29
C SER A 23 9.49 -2.03 -28.13
N ASP A 24 8.85 -1.04 -27.50
CA ASP A 24 8.15 0.03 -28.20
C ASP A 24 9.15 1.13 -28.61
N THR A 25 9.39 1.23 -29.91
CA THR A 25 10.32 2.21 -30.49
C THR A 25 9.70 3.60 -30.67
N THR A 26 8.41 3.77 -30.41
CA THR A 26 7.71 5.05 -30.52
C THR A 26 7.81 5.89 -29.25
N VAL A 27 7.98 5.25 -28.09
CA VAL A 27 8.09 5.90 -26.78
C VAL A 27 9.34 6.77 -26.71
N CYS A 28 9.23 8.00 -26.21
CA CYS A 28 10.39 8.88 -26.09
C CYS A 28 11.34 8.40 -24.99
N GLY A 29 12.63 8.78 -25.08
CA GLY A 29 13.65 8.31 -24.12
C GLY A 29 13.38 8.73 -22.68
N LYS A 30 12.79 9.90 -22.47
CA LYS A 30 12.40 10.39 -21.15
C LYS A 30 11.30 9.52 -20.55
N ASP A 31 10.29 9.16 -21.34
CA ASP A 31 9.19 8.32 -20.85
C ASP A 31 9.68 6.91 -20.48
N VAL A 32 10.60 6.32 -21.27
CA VAL A 32 11.24 5.03 -20.91
C VAL A 32 11.93 5.13 -19.56
N TYR A 33 12.65 6.22 -19.29
CA TYR A 33 13.31 6.45 -18.00
C TYR A 33 12.29 6.65 -16.87
N ASP A 34 11.27 7.46 -17.07
CA ASP A 34 10.25 7.76 -16.06
C ASP A 34 9.42 6.51 -15.71
N ILE A 35 9.05 5.70 -16.71
CA ILE A 35 8.39 4.39 -16.49
C ILE A 35 9.30 3.47 -15.66
N TYR A 36 10.58 3.37 -16.00
CA TYR A 36 11.51 2.52 -15.26
C TYR A 36 11.68 2.95 -13.80
N ARG A 37 11.65 4.25 -13.51
CA ARG A 37 11.71 4.76 -12.12
C ARG A 37 10.55 4.29 -11.26
N THR A 38 9.40 3.98 -11.86
CA THR A 38 8.24 3.46 -11.13
C THR A 38 8.37 1.98 -10.78
N ARG A 39 9.38 1.26 -11.30
CA ARG A 39 9.61 -0.17 -11.03
C ARG A 39 9.62 -0.52 -9.54
N PHE A 40 10.27 0.29 -8.72
CA PHE A 40 10.32 0.09 -7.28
C PHE A 40 8.94 0.14 -6.61
N GLN A 41 7.96 0.77 -7.23
CA GLN A 41 6.59 0.78 -6.71
C GLN A 41 5.98 -0.62 -6.68
N ILE A 42 6.38 -1.50 -7.61
CA ILE A 42 5.94 -2.89 -7.65
C ILE A 42 6.52 -3.64 -6.43
N GLU A 43 7.81 -3.46 -6.17
CA GLU A 43 8.49 -4.07 -5.02
C GLU A 43 7.86 -3.61 -3.69
N PHE A 44 7.58 -2.31 -3.56
CA PHE A 44 6.88 -1.79 -2.39
C PHE A 44 5.46 -2.31 -2.27
N CYS A 45 4.74 -2.49 -3.39
CA CYS A 45 3.40 -3.05 -3.38
C CYS A 45 3.40 -4.49 -2.85
N PHE A 46 4.31 -5.33 -3.33
CA PHE A 46 4.45 -6.71 -2.84
C PHE A 46 4.90 -6.77 -1.39
N ARG A 47 5.89 -5.97 -1.00
CA ARG A 47 6.33 -5.88 0.39
C ARG A 47 5.18 -5.50 1.32
N ASP A 48 4.44 -4.46 0.97
CA ASP A 48 3.31 -3.97 1.77
C ASP A 48 2.18 -5.01 1.80
N GLY A 49 1.95 -5.72 0.68
CA GLY A 49 1.03 -6.84 0.59
C GLY A 49 1.38 -7.98 1.54
N HIS A 50 2.65 -8.37 1.56
CA HIS A 50 3.14 -9.41 2.47
C HIS A 50 3.04 -9.00 3.94
N GLN A 51 3.52 -7.80 4.28
CA GLN A 51 3.63 -7.40 5.67
C GLN A 51 2.29 -7.05 6.31
N PHE A 52 1.37 -6.46 5.54
CA PHE A 52 0.21 -5.82 6.14
C PHE A 52 -1.14 -6.37 5.69
N THR A 53 -1.24 -6.97 4.51
CA THR A 53 -2.53 -7.40 3.96
C THR A 53 -2.65 -8.90 3.68
N GLY A 54 -1.67 -9.69 4.07
CA GLY A 54 -1.74 -11.16 4.02
C GLY A 54 -1.64 -11.73 2.61
N LEU A 55 -0.81 -11.15 1.74
CA LEU A 55 -0.71 -11.56 0.32
C LEU A 55 -0.37 -13.05 0.12
N LEU A 56 0.36 -13.67 1.06
CA LEU A 56 0.71 -15.09 1.00
C LEU A 56 0.13 -15.91 2.17
N ASP A 57 -0.79 -15.35 2.93
CA ASP A 57 -1.32 -16.02 4.12
C ASP A 57 -2.45 -17.02 3.78
N CYS A 58 -2.94 -17.00 2.53
CA CYS A 58 -4.01 -17.90 2.09
C CYS A 58 -3.51 -19.32 1.97
N GLN A 59 -4.11 -20.24 2.72
CA GLN A 59 -3.81 -21.68 2.71
C GLN A 59 -4.78 -22.50 1.85
N ALA A 60 -5.67 -21.84 1.09
CA ALA A 60 -6.57 -22.52 0.19
C ALA A 60 -5.83 -23.22 -0.93
N ARG A 61 -6.39 -24.34 -1.42
CA ARG A 61 -5.87 -25.08 -2.58
C ARG A 61 -6.71 -24.87 -3.83
N ASP A 62 -7.86 -24.22 -3.68
CA ASP A 62 -8.75 -23.86 -4.77
C ASP A 62 -8.24 -22.58 -5.48
N GLU A 63 -8.18 -22.62 -6.80
CA GLU A 63 -7.69 -21.54 -7.64
C GLU A 63 -8.47 -20.25 -7.43
N LYS A 64 -9.82 -20.34 -7.36
CA LYS A 64 -10.67 -19.16 -7.16
C LYS A 64 -10.48 -18.51 -5.79
N ALA A 65 -10.27 -19.33 -4.76
CA ALA A 65 -9.99 -18.84 -3.43
C ALA A 65 -8.62 -18.14 -3.35
N LEU A 66 -7.62 -18.69 -4.05
CA LEU A 66 -6.31 -18.05 -4.19
C LEU A 66 -6.40 -16.73 -4.93
N ASP A 67 -7.06 -16.70 -6.08
CA ASP A 67 -7.28 -15.47 -6.86
C ASP A 67 -8.00 -14.41 -6.04
N PHE A 68 -9.05 -14.79 -5.31
CA PHE A 68 -9.73 -13.87 -4.42
C PHE A 68 -8.80 -13.30 -3.34
N ALA A 69 -8.03 -14.15 -2.67
CA ALA A 69 -7.12 -13.73 -1.60
C ALA A 69 -6.04 -12.76 -2.11
N TYR A 70 -5.44 -13.07 -3.27
CA TYR A 70 -4.46 -12.19 -3.92
C TYR A 70 -5.05 -10.85 -4.29
N ASN A 71 -6.20 -10.84 -4.97
CA ASN A 71 -6.86 -9.63 -5.40
C ASN A 71 -7.33 -8.78 -4.20
N ALA A 72 -7.86 -9.41 -3.16
CA ALA A 72 -8.28 -8.73 -1.93
C ALA A 72 -7.08 -8.07 -1.22
N SER A 73 -5.96 -8.78 -1.11
CA SER A 73 -4.73 -8.26 -0.50
C SER A 73 -4.20 -7.03 -1.27
N LEU A 74 -4.05 -7.13 -2.58
CA LEU A 74 -3.57 -6.03 -3.42
C LEU A 74 -4.56 -4.85 -3.46
N ALA A 75 -5.87 -5.14 -3.46
CA ALA A 75 -6.89 -4.10 -3.35
C ALA A 75 -6.80 -3.35 -2.02
N ALA A 76 -6.57 -4.05 -0.91
CA ALA A 76 -6.39 -3.43 0.41
C ALA A 76 -5.18 -2.49 0.44
N VAL A 77 -4.03 -2.87 -0.16
CA VAL A 77 -2.86 -1.99 -0.31
C VAL A 77 -3.23 -0.74 -1.10
N ASN A 78 -3.94 -0.88 -2.23
CA ASN A 78 -4.31 0.24 -3.08
C ASN A 78 -5.31 1.18 -2.40
N ILE A 79 -6.35 0.63 -1.76
CA ILE A 79 -7.35 1.42 -1.00
C ILE A 79 -6.64 2.23 0.10
N THR A 80 -5.72 1.61 0.82
CA THR A 80 -4.97 2.29 1.88
C THR A 80 -4.12 3.44 1.33
N LYS A 81 -3.47 3.25 0.17
CA LYS A 81 -2.71 4.31 -0.51
C LYS A 81 -3.61 5.47 -0.96
N VAL A 82 -4.80 5.16 -1.49
CA VAL A 82 -5.78 6.18 -1.90
C VAL A 82 -6.30 6.96 -0.70
N LEU A 83 -6.71 6.28 0.38
CA LEU A 83 -7.17 6.90 1.62
C LEU A 83 -6.09 7.83 2.20
N ARG A 84 -4.85 7.37 2.26
CA ARG A 84 -3.71 8.18 2.72
C ARG A 84 -3.55 9.45 1.90
N LYS A 85 -3.69 9.36 0.58
CA LYS A 85 -3.60 10.52 -0.33
C LYS A 85 -4.75 11.49 -0.13
N GLN A 86 -5.97 10.99 0.01
CA GLN A 86 -7.18 11.80 0.18
C GLN A 86 -7.24 12.49 1.55
N THR A 87 -6.90 11.77 2.60
CA THR A 87 -6.99 12.29 3.98
C THR A 87 -5.77 13.08 4.40
N ARG A 88 -4.69 13.07 3.59
CA ARG A 88 -3.37 13.67 3.91
C ARG A 88 -2.80 13.18 5.25
N ILE A 89 -3.20 11.98 5.68
CA ILE A 89 -2.73 11.38 6.93
C ILE A 89 -1.32 10.83 6.70
N PRO A 90 -0.31 11.18 7.53
CA PRO A 90 1.07 10.75 7.34
C PRO A 90 1.34 9.31 7.78
N PHE A 91 0.32 8.51 8.05
CA PHE A 91 0.45 7.16 8.57
C PHE A 91 0.93 6.16 7.52
N SER A 92 1.77 5.21 7.94
CA SER A 92 2.13 4.04 7.15
C SER A 92 0.95 3.08 6.99
N ILE A 93 1.04 2.12 6.07
CA ILE A 93 0.00 1.09 5.89
C ILE A 93 -0.19 0.27 7.18
N GLY A 94 0.91 -0.05 7.89
CA GLY A 94 0.86 -0.75 9.16
C GLY A 94 0.12 0.03 10.24
N GLN A 95 0.38 1.32 10.38
CA GLN A 95 -0.34 2.18 11.32
C GLN A 95 -1.83 2.29 10.98
N ILE A 96 -2.20 2.42 9.71
CA ILE A 96 -3.60 2.43 9.29
C ILE A 96 -4.28 1.09 9.64
N LYS A 97 -3.60 -0.05 9.40
CA LYS A 97 -4.10 -1.38 9.80
C LYS A 97 -4.35 -1.44 11.31
N SER A 98 -3.39 -1.02 12.13
CA SER A 98 -3.53 -1.00 13.59
C SER A 98 -4.70 -0.11 14.02
N LEU A 99 -4.85 1.04 13.39
CA LEU A 99 -5.94 1.98 13.66
C LEU A 99 -7.31 1.38 13.34
N MET A 100 -7.44 0.69 12.22
CA MET A 100 -8.68 0.00 11.83
C MET A 100 -9.02 -1.15 12.78
N VAL A 101 -8.03 -1.94 13.19
CA VAL A 101 -8.21 -3.03 14.15
C VAL A 101 -8.65 -2.48 15.51
N ASN A 102 -8.00 -1.44 15.99
CA ASN A 102 -8.37 -0.79 17.27
C ASN A 102 -9.77 -0.19 17.20
N ALA A 103 -10.12 0.47 16.11
CA ALA A 103 -11.48 1.00 15.90
C ALA A 103 -12.54 -0.13 15.91
N HIS A 104 -12.24 -1.28 15.30
CA HIS A 104 -13.12 -2.44 15.34
C HIS A 104 -13.33 -2.98 16.76
N PHE A 105 -12.25 -3.12 17.54
CA PHE A 105 -12.34 -3.58 18.93
C PHE A 105 -13.11 -2.59 19.82
N ILE A 106 -12.86 -1.30 19.68
CA ILE A 106 -13.59 -0.26 20.42
C ILE A 106 -15.07 -0.30 20.06
N LYS A 107 -15.41 -0.38 18.77
CA LYS A 107 -16.80 -0.51 18.33
C LYS A 107 -17.45 -1.74 18.97
N ARG A 108 -16.81 -2.91 18.89
CA ARG A 108 -17.31 -4.15 19.46
C ARG A 108 -17.50 -4.06 20.97
N PHE A 109 -16.60 -3.36 21.67
CA PHE A 109 -16.73 -3.10 23.11
C PHE A 109 -17.99 -2.30 23.42
N PHE A 110 -18.27 -1.23 22.68
CA PHE A 110 -19.50 -0.44 22.83
C PHE A 110 -20.76 -1.26 22.52
N ASP A 111 -20.72 -2.01 21.43
CA ASP A 111 -21.86 -2.86 21.03
C ASP A 111 -22.19 -3.91 22.12
N LEU A 112 -21.17 -4.50 22.76
CA LEU A 112 -21.35 -5.51 23.82
C LEU A 112 -21.71 -4.89 25.17
N SER A 113 -21.21 -3.70 25.49
CA SER A 113 -21.48 -3.02 26.76
C SER A 113 -22.80 -2.30 26.81
N GLY A 114 -23.49 -2.14 25.67
CA GLY A 114 -24.72 -1.36 25.58
C GLY A 114 -24.53 0.15 25.76
N ILE A 115 -23.30 0.63 25.79
CA ILE A 115 -22.98 2.05 25.95
C ILE A 115 -23.08 2.74 24.57
N ASP A 116 -23.88 3.80 24.48
CA ASP A 116 -23.93 4.64 23.27
C ASP A 116 -22.71 5.57 23.24
N PRO A 117 -21.77 5.38 22.30
CA PRO A 117 -20.56 6.19 22.20
C PRO A 117 -20.82 7.67 21.91
N ASN A 118 -22.02 8.01 21.43
CA ASN A 118 -22.37 9.39 21.09
C ASN A 118 -22.91 10.19 22.30
N LYS A 119 -23.27 9.53 23.39
CA LYS A 119 -23.94 10.20 24.52
C LYS A 119 -23.02 10.91 25.50
N THR A 120 -21.76 10.50 25.69
CA THR A 120 -20.92 11.04 26.79
C THR A 120 -19.40 10.98 26.55
N LEU A 121 -18.94 10.49 25.41
CA LEU A 121 -17.50 10.37 25.17
C LEU A 121 -16.90 11.71 24.76
N ASN A 122 -15.94 12.17 25.57
CA ASN A 122 -15.10 13.30 25.23
C ASN A 122 -14.29 12.97 23.95
N ALA A 123 -14.65 13.60 22.83
CA ALA A 123 -14.00 13.40 21.53
C ALA A 123 -12.47 13.60 21.58
N LYS A 124 -11.98 14.40 22.54
CA LYS A 124 -10.56 14.64 22.77
C LYS A 124 -9.89 13.40 23.38
N LEU A 125 -10.52 12.77 24.37
CA LEU A 125 -10.00 11.54 25.01
C LEU A 125 -9.96 10.36 24.03
N VAL A 126 -10.96 10.25 23.16
CA VAL A 126 -11.00 9.22 22.11
C VAL A 126 -9.85 9.41 21.13
N LYS A 127 -9.57 10.65 20.69
CA LYS A 127 -8.44 10.96 19.81
C LYS A 127 -7.08 10.66 20.47
N GLU A 128 -6.92 10.95 21.75
CA GLU A 128 -5.70 10.62 22.50
C GLU A 128 -5.50 9.11 22.61
N LEU A 129 -6.54 8.34 22.89
CA LEU A 129 -6.49 6.87 22.92
C LEU A 129 -6.12 6.27 21.55
N PHE A 130 -6.65 6.82 20.47
CA PHE A 130 -6.27 6.43 19.12
C PHE A 130 -4.81 6.78 18.80
N GLY A 131 -4.32 7.94 19.28
CA GLY A 131 -2.93 8.36 19.13
C GLY A 131 -1.97 7.40 19.85
N LEU A 132 -2.23 7.06 21.11
CA LEU A 132 -1.39 6.13 21.87
C LEU A 132 -1.29 4.74 21.24
N ALA A 133 -2.32 4.28 20.55
CA ALA A 133 -2.30 2.98 19.87
C ALA A 133 -1.42 2.96 18.60
N THR A 134 -1.10 4.12 18.02
CA THR A 134 -0.22 4.24 16.84
C THR A 134 1.24 4.40 17.19
N ASP A 135 1.55 4.89 18.40
CA ASP A 135 2.92 5.10 18.87
C ASP A 135 3.54 3.84 19.50
N ALA A 136 2.72 2.82 19.78
CA ALA A 136 3.15 1.56 20.41
C ALA A 136 3.49 0.44 19.40
N ALA A 137 3.48 0.70 18.11
CA ALA A 137 3.83 -0.20 17.02
C ALA A 137 5.06 0.30 16.28
#